data_28c623de3bb3f5bf46e0ee3425b46dcf
#
_entry.id   28c623de3bb3f5bf46e0ee3425b46dcf
#
_cell.length_a   1.000
_cell.length_b   1.000
_cell.length_c   1.000
_cell.angle_alpha   90.00
_cell.angle_beta   90.00
_cell.angle_gamma   90.00
#
_symmetry.space_group_name_H-M   'P 1'
#
loop_
_entity.id
_entity.type
_entity.pdbx_description
1 polymer ?
#
loop_
_entity_poly.entity_id
_entity_poly.type
_entity_poly.pdbx_seq_one_letter_code
_entity_poly.pdbx_strand_id
1 'polypeptide(L)'
;MAVLGAALLLTGCTSSSDNGDGDEPSKEPEALITQQPKGTNPFWVNPDGNAAEQVATYVKQDKTADAEQIRKIAEQPTGEWISPENPEAEARGFTEAAQKADRSALLVLYNIPHRDCGQYSSGGAADGDSYRAWIDGVAKGIGDRAATVILEPDAVLHLVDGCTQDEFHEERYDLLSGAIDTLSALKNTKVYLDAGNAGWTHPDQIFEPLQWAGIEKADGFSVNVSNFYSTAESIAYGKELSAKVNGKHFVVDTSRNGNGPYTGGKADENWCNPPGRSLGETPTVKTADPLVDAYLWVKRPGESDGECKGGPKAGQWWVDYALKLAKASG
;
A
#
# COMPACT_ATOMS: atom_id res chain seq x y z
N MET A 1 -75.61 17.24 -14.28
CA MET A 1 -75.97 18.57 -13.74
C MET A 1 -74.74 19.42 -13.72
N ALA A 2 -74.76 20.46 -14.52
CA ALA A 2 -73.71 21.48 -14.66
C ALA A 2 -73.82 22.52 -13.58
N VAL A 3 -72.74 23.24 -13.30
CA VAL A 3 -72.58 24.69 -13.02
C VAL A 3 -71.12 24.93 -12.78
N LEU A 4 -70.32 25.50 -13.60
CA LEU A 4 -69.99 26.89 -14.05
C LEU A 4 -69.84 27.92 -12.91
N GLY A 5 -68.73 28.62 -12.96
CA GLY A 5 -68.50 29.96 -12.45
C GLY A 5 -67.17 30.09 -11.72
N ALA A 6 -66.33 31.00 -11.90
CA ALA A 6 -66.09 32.17 -12.75
C ALA A 6 -64.72 32.75 -12.24
N ALA A 7 -63.92 33.30 -13.10
CA ALA A 7 -62.67 34.00 -12.86
C ALA A 7 -62.89 35.35 -12.17
N LEU A 8 -61.90 35.78 -11.40
CA LEU A 8 -61.68 37.20 -11.12
C LEU A 8 -60.17 37.52 -11.06
N LEU A 9 -59.77 38.30 -12.04
CA LEU A 9 -58.51 39.01 -12.11
C LEU A 9 -58.54 40.23 -11.20
N LEU A 10 -57.50 40.46 -10.44
CA LEU A 10 -57.19 41.81 -9.91
C LEU A 10 -55.67 42.03 -9.98
N THR A 11 -55.35 42.98 -10.83
CA THR A 11 -54.05 43.64 -10.98
C THR A 11 -53.81 44.59 -9.83
N GLY A 12 -52.59 44.66 -9.37
CA GLY A 12 -52.12 45.70 -8.43
C GLY A 12 -50.61 45.82 -8.48
N CYS A 13 -50.13 46.92 -9.02
CA CYS A 13 -48.74 47.30 -9.21
C CYS A 13 -48.07 47.85 -7.95
N THR A 14 -46.70 47.77 -7.99
CA THR A 14 -45.64 48.65 -7.45
C THR A 14 -45.34 48.54 -5.98
N SER A 15 -44.10 48.27 -5.61
CA SER A 15 -42.92 49.11 -5.71
C SER A 15 -41.64 48.40 -5.19
N SER A 16 -40.57 48.71 -5.84
CA SER A 16 -39.16 48.35 -5.57
C SER A 16 -38.70 48.56 -4.12
N SER A 17 -37.90 47.62 -3.62
CA SER A 17 -36.66 47.94 -2.88
C SER A 17 -35.66 46.77 -3.06
N ASP A 18 -34.61 47.16 -3.68
CA ASP A 18 -33.31 46.50 -3.83
C ASP A 18 -32.77 46.07 -2.49
N ASN A 19 -32.44 44.81 -2.32
CA ASN A 19 -31.34 44.33 -1.48
C ASN A 19 -30.85 43.03 -2.07
N GLY A 20 -29.76 43.12 -2.79
CA GLY A 20 -29.04 41.96 -3.30
C GLY A 20 -28.35 41.25 -2.14
N ASP A 21 -28.84 40.05 -1.84
CA ASP A 21 -28.02 39.00 -1.29
C ASP A 21 -27.73 38.01 -2.42
N GLY A 22 -26.56 38.16 -2.99
CA GLY A 22 -26.01 37.20 -3.91
C GLY A 22 -25.70 35.90 -3.15
N ASP A 23 -26.55 34.89 -3.27
CA ASP A 23 -26.16 33.52 -3.03
C ASP A 23 -25.10 33.15 -4.09
N GLU A 24 -23.81 33.35 -3.74
CA GLU A 24 -22.75 32.66 -4.44
C GLU A 24 -23.00 31.16 -4.24
N PRO A 25 -23.06 30.35 -5.30
CA PRO A 25 -23.11 28.91 -5.15
C PRO A 25 -21.83 28.52 -4.39
N SER A 26 -22.01 27.90 -3.22
CA SER A 26 -20.93 27.28 -2.48
C SER A 26 -20.20 26.34 -3.44
N LYS A 27 -18.99 26.71 -3.85
CA LYS A 27 -18.10 25.79 -4.59
C LYS A 27 -17.92 24.58 -3.70
N GLU A 28 -18.45 23.45 -4.16
CA GLU A 28 -18.05 22.16 -3.62
C GLU A 28 -16.51 22.16 -3.55
N PRO A 29 -15.91 21.66 -2.47
CA PRO A 29 -14.46 21.60 -2.37
C PRO A 29 -13.96 20.73 -3.53
N GLU A 30 -13.29 21.36 -4.47
CA GLU A 30 -12.61 20.70 -5.59
C GLU A 30 -11.74 19.59 -5.00
N ALA A 31 -11.93 18.36 -5.43
CA ALA A 31 -11.21 17.21 -4.90
C ALA A 31 -9.71 17.52 -4.95
N LEU A 32 -9.05 17.57 -3.79
CA LEU A 32 -7.68 18.06 -3.62
C LEU A 32 -6.63 17.18 -4.32
N ILE A 33 -7.04 15.95 -4.70
CA ILE A 33 -6.28 15.02 -5.50
C ILE A 33 -7.21 14.49 -6.60
N THR A 34 -7.19 15.11 -7.77
CA THR A 34 -8.08 14.81 -8.88
C THR A 34 -7.43 13.99 -9.98
N GLN A 35 -6.12 13.77 -9.94
CA GLN A 35 -5.43 13.17 -11.07
C GLN A 35 -4.83 11.82 -10.69
N GLN A 36 -5.42 10.77 -11.28
CA GLN A 36 -4.73 9.48 -11.36
C GLN A 36 -3.43 9.63 -12.15
N PRO A 37 -2.34 8.89 -11.81
CA PRO A 37 -1.08 9.00 -12.50
C PRO A 37 -1.26 8.82 -14.01
N LYS A 38 -0.68 9.71 -14.79
CA LYS A 38 -0.69 9.59 -16.26
C LYS A 38 0.44 8.67 -16.71
N GLY A 39 0.20 7.85 -17.72
CA GLY A 39 1.26 7.08 -18.39
C GLY A 39 1.37 5.64 -17.93
N THR A 40 2.57 5.21 -17.52
CA THR A 40 2.94 3.80 -17.36
C THR A 40 2.63 3.18 -16.00
N ASN A 41 1.98 3.90 -15.10
CA ASN A 41 1.57 3.40 -13.81
C ASN A 41 0.12 2.90 -13.87
N PRO A 42 -0.12 1.59 -13.79
CA PRO A 42 -1.47 1.04 -13.84
C PRO A 42 -2.21 1.10 -12.49
N PHE A 43 -1.54 1.47 -11.40
CA PHE A 43 -2.09 1.38 -10.05
C PHE A 43 -2.93 2.58 -9.67
N TRP A 44 -3.96 2.34 -8.86
CA TRP A 44 -4.87 3.34 -8.37
C TRP A 44 -4.26 4.14 -7.21
N VAL A 45 -4.42 5.47 -7.28
CA VAL A 45 -4.10 6.38 -6.18
C VAL A 45 -5.35 6.55 -5.33
N ASN A 46 -5.27 6.19 -4.05
CA ASN A 46 -6.36 6.40 -3.11
C ASN A 46 -6.45 7.89 -2.73
N PRO A 47 -7.55 8.59 -3.06
CA PRO A 47 -7.71 10.01 -2.73
C PRO A 47 -8.02 10.27 -1.24
N ASP A 48 -8.37 9.22 -0.50
CA ASP A 48 -8.78 9.29 0.90
C ASP A 48 -7.71 8.77 1.87
N GLY A 49 -6.46 8.62 1.39
CA GLY A 49 -5.36 8.17 2.23
C GLY A 49 -4.79 9.27 3.16
N ASN A 50 -4.08 8.88 4.21
CA ASN A 50 -3.49 9.78 5.22
C ASN A 50 -2.70 10.96 4.62
N ALA A 51 -1.96 10.74 3.55
CA ALA A 51 -1.21 11.80 2.87
C ALA A 51 -2.14 12.81 2.19
N ALA A 52 -3.23 12.35 1.58
CA ALA A 52 -4.24 13.20 0.96
C ALA A 52 -4.97 14.07 1.99
N GLU A 53 -5.37 13.47 3.12
CA GLU A 53 -5.97 14.21 4.24
C GLU A 53 -5.01 15.25 4.82
N GLN A 54 -3.71 14.93 4.88
CA GLN A 54 -2.70 15.87 5.34
C GLN A 54 -2.51 17.04 4.38
N VAL A 55 -2.56 16.81 3.06
CA VAL A 55 -2.57 17.88 2.05
C VAL A 55 -3.77 18.80 2.27
N ALA A 56 -4.97 18.24 2.42
CA ALA A 56 -6.19 19.01 2.69
C ALA A 56 -6.07 19.85 3.96
N THR A 57 -5.49 19.28 5.01
CA THR A 57 -5.24 19.96 6.28
C THR A 57 -4.29 21.15 6.10
N TYR A 58 -3.19 20.96 5.38
CA TYR A 58 -2.22 22.04 5.14
C TYR A 58 -2.77 23.14 4.25
N VAL A 59 -3.56 22.81 3.23
CA VAL A 59 -4.25 23.80 2.39
C VAL A 59 -5.19 24.67 3.24
N LYS A 60 -5.98 24.07 4.14
CA LYS A 60 -6.86 24.80 5.06
C LYS A 60 -6.11 25.68 6.05
N GLN A 61 -4.84 25.39 6.33
CA GLN A 61 -3.96 26.14 7.23
C GLN A 61 -3.05 27.14 6.50
N ASP A 62 -3.23 27.36 5.20
CA ASP A 62 -2.38 28.18 4.34
C ASP A 62 -0.89 27.77 4.33
N LYS A 63 -0.59 26.50 4.67
CA LYS A 63 0.75 25.90 4.64
C LYS A 63 1.09 25.34 3.26
N THR A 64 1.04 26.18 2.24
CA THR A 64 1.17 25.77 0.84
C THR A 64 2.45 25.01 0.55
N ALA A 65 3.60 25.45 1.07
CA ALA A 65 4.89 24.80 0.84
C ALA A 65 4.95 23.36 1.42
N ASP A 66 4.37 23.13 2.60
CA ASP A 66 4.32 21.80 3.19
C ASP A 66 3.26 20.92 2.47
N ALA A 67 2.14 21.50 2.04
CA ALA A 67 1.17 20.81 1.19
C ALA A 67 1.81 20.28 -0.10
N GLU A 68 2.61 21.11 -0.80
CA GLU A 68 3.36 20.70 -2.00
C GLU A 68 4.31 19.53 -1.74
N GLN A 69 4.99 19.51 -0.58
CA GLN A 69 5.85 18.37 -0.25
C GLN A 69 5.04 17.08 -0.03
N ILE A 70 3.94 17.14 0.75
CA ILE A 70 3.12 15.95 0.99
C ILE A 70 2.41 15.46 -0.27
N ARG A 71 2.12 16.33 -1.26
CA ARG A 71 1.58 15.90 -2.57
C ARG A 71 2.48 14.89 -3.27
N LYS A 72 3.82 14.97 -3.10
CA LYS A 72 4.74 13.96 -3.64
C LYS A 72 4.41 12.54 -3.18
N ILE A 73 3.81 12.41 -1.99
CA ILE A 73 3.34 11.13 -1.45
C ILE A 73 1.88 10.88 -1.88
N ALA A 74 1.02 11.86 -1.68
CA ALA A 74 -0.42 11.74 -1.87
C ALA A 74 -0.84 11.42 -3.31
N GLU A 75 -0.04 11.82 -4.30
CA GLU A 75 -0.30 11.61 -5.72
C GLU A 75 0.29 10.31 -6.27
N GLN A 76 0.86 9.46 -5.41
CA GLN A 76 1.39 8.16 -5.81
C GLN A 76 0.52 7.02 -5.27
N PRO A 77 0.38 5.92 -6.04
CA PRO A 77 -0.26 4.71 -5.55
C PRO A 77 0.59 4.07 -4.45
N THR A 78 -0.04 3.69 -3.36
CA THR A 78 0.59 2.98 -2.24
C THR A 78 -0.17 1.71 -1.93
N GLY A 79 0.49 0.75 -1.28
CA GLY A 79 -0.14 -0.50 -0.85
C GLY A 79 -1.31 -0.26 0.12
N GLU A 80 -2.43 -0.91 -0.11
CA GLU A 80 -3.51 -1.03 0.85
C GLU A 80 -3.29 -2.27 1.70
N TRP A 81 -2.98 -2.05 2.99
CA TRP A 81 -2.74 -3.12 3.96
C TRP A 81 -4.07 -3.57 4.53
N ILE A 82 -4.53 -4.75 4.10
CA ILE A 82 -5.86 -5.27 4.45
C ILE A 82 -5.91 -5.64 5.93
N SER A 83 -6.90 -5.09 6.63
CA SER A 83 -7.09 -5.34 8.06
C SER A 83 -7.60 -6.76 8.36
N PRO A 84 -7.36 -7.28 9.58
CA PRO A 84 -7.88 -8.58 9.98
C PRO A 84 -9.41 -8.64 10.10
N GLU A 85 -10.08 -7.51 10.40
CA GLU A 85 -11.47 -7.51 10.86
C GLU A 85 -12.51 -7.68 9.75
N ASN A 86 -12.32 -7.03 8.59
CA ASN A 86 -13.31 -7.02 7.50
C ASN A 86 -12.68 -7.23 6.12
N PRO A 87 -11.90 -8.30 5.89
CA PRO A 87 -11.07 -8.46 4.70
C PRO A 87 -11.86 -8.42 3.39
N GLU A 88 -13.04 -9.05 3.32
CA GLU A 88 -13.87 -9.07 2.13
C GLU A 88 -14.37 -7.66 1.77
N ALA A 89 -14.89 -6.93 2.74
CA ALA A 89 -15.46 -5.60 2.49
C ALA A 89 -14.38 -4.58 2.10
N GLU A 90 -13.23 -4.65 2.77
CA GLU A 90 -12.09 -3.75 2.51
C GLU A 90 -11.46 -4.02 1.14
N ALA A 91 -11.12 -5.27 0.83
CA ALA A 91 -10.59 -5.65 -0.47
C ALA A 91 -11.58 -5.34 -1.61
N ARG A 92 -12.88 -5.55 -1.39
CA ARG A 92 -13.94 -5.20 -2.35
C ARG A 92 -13.98 -3.69 -2.58
N GLY A 93 -14.09 -2.89 -1.54
CA GLY A 93 -14.21 -1.43 -1.64
C GLY A 93 -13.02 -0.83 -2.37
N PHE A 94 -11.80 -1.24 -2.01
CA PHE A 94 -10.57 -0.74 -2.64
C PHE A 94 -10.45 -1.17 -4.12
N THR A 95 -10.73 -2.43 -4.44
CA THR A 95 -10.66 -2.92 -5.83
C THR A 95 -11.78 -2.37 -6.72
N GLU A 96 -12.98 -2.11 -6.18
CA GLU A 96 -14.07 -1.44 -6.91
C GLU A 96 -13.74 0.03 -7.22
N ALA A 97 -13.11 0.74 -6.28
CA ALA A 97 -12.66 2.11 -6.51
C ALA A 97 -11.56 2.16 -7.58
N ALA A 98 -10.59 1.24 -7.51
CA ALA A 98 -9.57 1.11 -8.54
C ALA A 98 -10.17 0.79 -9.92
N GLN A 99 -11.09 -0.16 -10.01
CA GLN A 99 -11.79 -0.52 -11.25
C GLN A 99 -12.58 0.66 -11.85
N LYS A 100 -13.28 1.44 -11.02
CA LYS A 100 -13.99 2.66 -11.48
C LYS A 100 -13.04 3.70 -12.09
N ALA A 101 -11.80 3.73 -11.63
CA ALA A 101 -10.75 4.61 -12.16
C ALA A 101 -9.99 3.99 -13.36
N ASP A 102 -10.38 2.81 -13.84
CA ASP A 102 -9.67 2.03 -14.86
C ASP A 102 -8.21 1.76 -14.45
N ARG A 103 -8.04 1.32 -13.19
CA ARG A 103 -6.75 1.04 -12.56
C ARG A 103 -6.76 -0.31 -11.85
N SER A 104 -5.57 -0.81 -11.51
CA SER A 104 -5.35 -1.99 -10.70
C SER A 104 -5.17 -1.60 -9.22
N ALA A 105 -5.68 -2.41 -8.32
CA ALA A 105 -5.40 -2.27 -6.89
C ALA A 105 -4.01 -2.82 -6.54
N LEU A 106 -3.31 -2.17 -5.60
CA LEU A 106 -2.12 -2.71 -4.94
C LEU A 106 -2.51 -3.06 -3.50
N LEU A 107 -2.56 -4.35 -3.18
CA LEU A 107 -2.96 -4.86 -1.86
C LEU A 107 -1.76 -5.48 -1.15
N VAL A 108 -1.71 -5.34 0.16
CA VAL A 108 -0.70 -5.97 1.01
C VAL A 108 -1.42 -6.82 2.04
N LEU A 109 -1.09 -8.10 2.08
CA LEU A 109 -1.67 -9.08 3.00
C LEU A 109 -0.62 -9.40 4.06
N TYR A 110 -0.91 -9.02 5.31
CA TYR A 110 0.02 -9.16 6.42
C TYR A 110 -0.73 -9.62 7.67
N ASN A 111 -1.09 -10.91 7.71
CA ASN A 111 -1.89 -11.47 8.79
C ASN A 111 -1.53 -12.91 9.14
N ILE A 112 -0.34 -13.41 8.72
CA ILE A 112 0.13 -14.75 9.07
C ILE A 112 0.16 -14.92 10.60
N PRO A 113 -0.22 -16.08 11.17
CA PRO A 113 -0.08 -16.34 12.61
C PRO A 113 1.37 -16.12 13.09
N HIS A 114 1.52 -15.60 14.30
CA HIS A 114 2.84 -15.31 14.92
C HIS A 114 3.71 -14.35 14.10
N ARG A 115 3.11 -13.40 13.36
CA ARG A 115 3.86 -12.41 12.58
C ARG A 115 4.70 -11.51 13.49
N ASP A 116 5.79 -10.99 12.93
CA ASP A 116 6.69 -9.99 13.55
C ASP A 116 7.28 -10.42 14.90
N CYS A 117 7.18 -11.71 15.24
CA CYS A 117 7.79 -12.32 16.44
C CYS A 117 7.63 -11.52 17.74
N GLY A 118 6.50 -10.85 17.91
CA GLY A 118 6.23 -10.06 19.10
C GLY A 118 6.80 -8.65 19.07
N GLN A 119 7.31 -8.17 17.93
CA GLN A 119 7.83 -6.80 17.79
C GLN A 119 6.70 -5.77 17.57
N TYR A 120 7.00 -4.64 16.89
CA TYR A 120 6.08 -3.48 16.76
C TYR A 120 4.81 -3.76 15.97
N SER A 121 4.84 -4.73 15.04
CA SER A 121 3.71 -5.16 14.22
C SER A 121 3.21 -6.55 14.58
N SER A 122 3.49 -6.99 15.81
CA SER A 122 3.09 -8.32 16.31
C SER A 122 1.57 -8.55 16.20
N GLY A 123 1.18 -9.81 16.05
CA GLY A 123 -0.22 -10.22 15.90
C GLY A 123 -0.36 -11.29 14.83
N GLY A 124 -1.26 -11.04 13.89
CA GLY A 124 -1.68 -11.99 12.88
C GLY A 124 -2.97 -12.69 13.27
N ALA A 125 -3.44 -13.60 12.41
CA ALA A 125 -4.57 -14.46 12.69
C ALA A 125 -4.31 -15.33 13.94
N ALA A 126 -5.36 -15.68 14.63
CA ALA A 126 -5.27 -16.43 15.89
C ALA A 126 -4.71 -17.86 15.68
N ASP A 127 -4.96 -18.43 14.51
CA ASP A 127 -4.55 -19.76 14.10
C ASP A 127 -4.61 -19.90 12.56
N GLY A 128 -4.18 -21.05 12.05
CA GLY A 128 -4.18 -21.35 10.62
C GLY A 128 -5.56 -21.34 9.98
N ASP A 129 -6.60 -21.78 10.66
CA ASP A 129 -7.97 -21.80 10.13
C ASP A 129 -8.53 -20.38 9.99
N SER A 130 -8.27 -19.54 10.98
CA SER A 130 -8.61 -18.11 10.95
C SER A 130 -7.87 -17.38 9.79
N TYR A 131 -6.62 -17.72 9.56
CA TYR A 131 -5.84 -17.19 8.44
C TYR A 131 -6.41 -17.60 7.08
N ARG A 132 -6.72 -18.89 6.89
CA ARG A 132 -7.34 -19.38 5.65
C ARG A 132 -8.69 -18.69 5.39
N ALA A 133 -9.53 -18.57 6.42
CA ALA A 133 -10.80 -17.86 6.29
C ALA A 133 -10.62 -16.37 5.93
N TRP A 134 -9.58 -15.73 6.44
CA TRP A 134 -9.24 -14.36 6.12
C TRP A 134 -8.78 -14.22 4.67
N ILE A 135 -7.90 -15.10 4.16
CA ILE A 135 -7.47 -15.15 2.75
C ILE A 135 -8.66 -15.38 1.82
N ASP A 136 -9.56 -16.31 2.17
CA ASP A 136 -10.79 -16.55 1.39
C ASP A 136 -11.67 -15.28 1.34
N GLY A 137 -11.77 -14.56 2.43
CA GLY A 137 -12.46 -13.27 2.51
C GLY A 137 -11.83 -12.24 1.56
N VAL A 138 -10.50 -12.08 1.59
CA VAL A 138 -9.78 -11.20 0.66
C VAL A 138 -10.02 -11.59 -0.79
N ALA A 139 -9.84 -12.88 -1.12
CA ALA A 139 -10.04 -13.39 -2.48
C ALA A 139 -11.46 -13.12 -3.00
N LYS A 140 -12.46 -13.35 -2.17
CA LYS A 140 -13.86 -13.04 -2.46
C LYS A 140 -14.09 -11.53 -2.63
N GLY A 141 -13.42 -10.72 -1.82
CA GLY A 141 -13.42 -9.27 -1.93
C GLY A 141 -12.81 -8.78 -3.25
N ILE A 142 -11.72 -9.37 -3.72
CA ILE A 142 -11.09 -9.04 -5.00
C ILE A 142 -11.99 -9.49 -6.17
N GLY A 143 -12.48 -10.73 -6.16
CA GLY A 143 -13.25 -11.29 -7.27
C GLY A 143 -12.48 -11.26 -8.60
N ASP A 144 -13.14 -10.80 -9.67
CA ASP A 144 -12.53 -10.72 -11.02
C ASP A 144 -11.81 -9.38 -11.30
N ARG A 145 -11.66 -8.51 -10.30
CA ARG A 145 -11.03 -7.20 -10.49
C ARG A 145 -9.51 -7.30 -10.55
N ALA A 146 -8.89 -6.34 -11.26
CA ALA A 146 -7.44 -6.28 -11.39
C ALA A 146 -6.78 -5.91 -10.06
N ALA A 147 -5.89 -6.76 -9.57
CA ALA A 147 -5.14 -6.56 -8.35
C ALA A 147 -3.70 -7.07 -8.46
N THR A 148 -2.79 -6.44 -7.75
CA THR A 148 -1.46 -6.93 -7.42
C THR A 148 -1.40 -7.11 -5.92
N VAL A 149 -1.05 -8.29 -5.47
CA VAL A 149 -0.99 -8.67 -4.06
C VAL A 149 0.46 -8.88 -3.66
N ILE A 150 0.89 -8.17 -2.62
CA ILE A 150 2.12 -8.45 -1.89
C ILE A 150 1.73 -9.34 -0.71
N LEU A 151 2.23 -10.56 -0.71
CA LEU A 151 1.83 -11.58 0.24
C LEU A 151 2.83 -11.71 1.37
N GLU A 152 2.35 -11.49 2.57
CA GLU A 152 2.97 -11.73 3.86
C GLU A 152 4.42 -11.24 3.97
N PRO A 153 4.61 -9.90 3.97
CA PRO A 153 5.91 -9.32 4.30
C PRO A 153 6.56 -10.01 5.50
N ASP A 154 7.87 -10.27 5.41
CA ASP A 154 8.71 -10.87 6.45
C ASP A 154 8.47 -12.37 6.75
N ALA A 155 7.34 -12.95 6.34
CA ALA A 155 6.90 -14.27 6.81
C ALA A 155 7.90 -15.39 6.55
N VAL A 156 8.53 -15.42 5.36
CA VAL A 156 9.53 -16.43 5.00
C VAL A 156 10.88 -16.13 5.66
N LEU A 157 11.23 -14.85 5.80
CA LEU A 157 12.47 -14.43 6.44
C LEU A 157 12.53 -14.85 7.91
N HIS A 158 11.40 -14.72 8.62
CA HIS A 158 11.29 -15.11 10.02
C HIS A 158 11.36 -16.62 10.27
N LEU A 159 11.23 -17.45 9.23
CA LEU A 159 11.55 -18.88 9.30
C LEU A 159 13.06 -19.15 9.25
N VAL A 160 13.80 -18.25 8.57
CA VAL A 160 15.23 -18.41 8.33
C VAL A 160 16.09 -17.79 9.44
N ASP A 161 15.66 -16.65 10.00
CA ASP A 161 16.39 -15.93 11.03
C ASP A 161 16.15 -16.48 12.46
N GLY A 162 15.28 -17.49 12.59
CA GLY A 162 14.97 -18.15 13.86
C GLY A 162 13.97 -17.37 14.73
N CYS A 163 13.33 -16.37 14.18
CA CYS A 163 12.28 -15.59 14.85
C CYS A 163 11.00 -16.44 15.03
N THR A 164 10.59 -17.19 14.02
CA THR A 164 9.49 -18.15 14.13
C THR A 164 10.00 -19.44 14.76
N GLN A 165 9.30 -19.95 15.79
CA GLN A 165 9.66 -21.19 16.45
C GLN A 165 9.49 -22.39 15.49
N ASP A 166 10.39 -23.38 15.57
CA ASP A 166 10.43 -24.53 14.66
C ASP A 166 9.10 -25.29 14.55
N GLU A 167 8.34 -25.35 15.65
CA GLU A 167 7.04 -26.03 15.68
C GLU A 167 5.98 -25.40 14.78
N PHE A 168 6.14 -24.14 14.35
CA PHE A 168 5.24 -23.42 13.45
C PHE A 168 5.72 -23.38 12.00
N HIS A 169 6.91 -23.92 11.69
CA HIS A 169 7.49 -23.80 10.35
C HIS A 169 6.65 -24.50 9.29
N GLU A 170 6.27 -25.77 9.54
CA GLU A 170 5.46 -26.57 8.60
C GLU A 170 4.11 -25.90 8.33
N GLU A 171 3.40 -25.49 9.41
CA GLU A 171 2.14 -24.78 9.26
C GLU A 171 2.30 -23.49 8.45
N ARG A 172 3.34 -22.70 8.71
CA ARG A 172 3.57 -21.44 7.99
C ARG A 172 3.80 -21.65 6.50
N TYR A 173 4.58 -22.67 6.11
CA TYR A 173 4.74 -23.02 4.70
C TYR A 173 3.41 -23.43 4.06
N ASP A 174 2.61 -24.25 4.74
CA ASP A 174 1.30 -24.68 4.26
C ASP A 174 0.33 -23.52 4.09
N LEU A 175 0.33 -22.58 5.03
CA LEU A 175 -0.51 -21.37 4.98
C LEU A 175 -0.12 -20.45 3.82
N LEU A 176 1.17 -20.21 3.61
CA LEU A 176 1.68 -19.40 2.49
C LEU A 176 1.36 -20.05 1.14
N SER A 177 1.62 -21.34 0.99
CA SER A 177 1.31 -22.08 -0.22
C SER A 177 -0.20 -22.08 -0.51
N GLY A 178 -1.04 -22.30 0.51
CA GLY A 178 -2.49 -22.26 0.38
C GLY A 178 -3.02 -20.86 0.02
N ALA A 179 -2.43 -19.79 0.57
CA ALA A 179 -2.77 -18.43 0.21
C ALA A 179 -2.41 -18.11 -1.26
N ILE A 180 -1.24 -18.57 -1.72
CA ILE A 180 -0.85 -18.44 -3.13
C ILE A 180 -1.85 -19.19 -4.02
N ASP A 181 -2.22 -20.42 -3.69
CA ASP A 181 -3.18 -21.22 -4.47
C ASP A 181 -4.54 -20.51 -4.58
N THR A 182 -5.05 -19.98 -3.47
CA THR A 182 -6.34 -19.27 -3.42
C THR A 182 -6.32 -17.99 -4.26
N LEU A 183 -5.27 -17.17 -4.12
CA LEU A 183 -5.18 -15.89 -4.78
C LEU A 183 -4.80 -16.00 -6.27
N SER A 184 -3.94 -16.94 -6.64
CA SER A 184 -3.54 -17.19 -8.04
C SER A 184 -4.66 -17.85 -8.86
N ALA A 185 -5.70 -18.37 -8.22
CA ALA A 185 -6.92 -18.82 -8.92
C ALA A 185 -7.76 -17.64 -9.46
N LEU A 186 -7.51 -16.42 -9.01
CA LEU A 186 -8.19 -15.21 -9.47
C LEU A 186 -7.58 -14.73 -10.79
N LYS A 187 -8.40 -14.67 -11.83
CA LYS A 187 -7.97 -14.47 -13.22
C LYS A 187 -7.12 -13.20 -13.46
N ASN A 188 -7.43 -12.12 -12.74
CA ASN A 188 -6.82 -10.79 -12.95
C ASN A 188 -5.96 -10.34 -11.76
N THR A 189 -5.56 -11.28 -10.90
CA THR A 189 -4.72 -11.01 -9.74
C THR A 189 -3.31 -11.52 -9.99
N LYS A 190 -2.32 -10.72 -9.63
CA LYS A 190 -0.91 -11.11 -9.56
C LYS A 190 -0.47 -11.22 -8.12
N VAL A 191 0.26 -12.28 -7.79
CA VAL A 191 0.70 -12.59 -6.42
C VAL A 191 2.22 -12.58 -6.35
N TYR A 192 2.77 -11.75 -5.45
CA TYR A 192 4.20 -11.67 -5.16
C TYR A 192 4.42 -12.01 -3.68
N LEU A 193 5.05 -13.16 -3.42
CA LEU A 193 5.43 -13.57 -2.07
C LEU A 193 6.61 -12.73 -1.57
N ASP A 194 6.57 -12.23 -0.34
CA ASP A 194 7.71 -11.46 0.16
C ASP A 194 8.96 -12.32 0.36
N ALA A 195 10.09 -11.76 -0.08
CA ALA A 195 11.41 -12.39 -0.03
C ALA A 195 12.47 -11.52 0.67
N GLY A 196 12.03 -10.54 1.47
CA GLY A 196 12.87 -9.70 2.30
C GLY A 196 13.73 -8.68 1.55
N ASN A 197 14.98 -8.53 1.93
CA ASN A 197 15.83 -7.46 1.40
C ASN A 197 17.32 -7.83 1.42
N ALA A 198 18.13 -7.03 0.71
CA ALA A 198 19.55 -7.26 0.49
C ALA A 198 20.42 -7.29 1.76
N GLY A 199 19.92 -6.83 2.89
CA GLY A 199 20.70 -6.79 4.15
C GLY A 199 20.14 -7.71 5.23
N TRP A 200 19.08 -8.47 4.98
CA TRP A 200 18.51 -9.38 5.97
C TRP A 200 19.15 -10.76 5.88
N THR A 201 19.11 -11.36 4.72
CA THR A 201 19.68 -12.69 4.49
C THR A 201 20.23 -12.85 3.08
N HIS A 202 21.13 -13.82 2.90
CA HIS A 202 21.68 -14.12 1.57
C HIS A 202 20.68 -14.99 0.76
N PRO A 203 20.58 -14.81 -0.57
CA PRO A 203 19.72 -15.64 -1.44
C PRO A 203 19.92 -17.16 -1.27
N ASP A 204 21.12 -17.62 -0.92
CA ASP A 204 21.42 -19.03 -0.63
C ASP A 204 20.69 -19.59 0.59
N GLN A 205 20.20 -18.74 1.47
CA GLN A 205 19.54 -19.18 2.71
C GLN A 205 18.01 -19.16 2.57
N ILE A 206 17.46 -18.32 1.64
CA ILE A 206 16.02 -18.12 1.54
C ILE A 206 15.37 -18.82 0.34
N PHE A 207 16.13 -19.25 -0.68
CA PHE A 207 15.52 -19.81 -1.89
C PHE A 207 14.75 -21.12 -1.65
N GLU A 208 15.28 -22.05 -0.84
CA GLU A 208 14.56 -23.29 -0.47
C GLU A 208 13.31 -22.98 0.37
N PRO A 209 13.35 -22.15 1.44
CA PRO A 209 12.16 -21.68 2.13
C PRO A 209 11.08 -21.07 1.22
N LEU A 210 11.45 -20.27 0.22
CA LEU A 210 10.50 -19.76 -0.76
C LEU A 210 9.88 -20.87 -1.63
N GLN A 211 10.67 -21.89 -1.99
CA GLN A 211 10.15 -23.06 -2.72
C GLN A 211 9.14 -23.85 -1.87
N TRP A 212 9.44 -24.07 -0.58
CA TRP A 212 8.52 -24.72 0.35
C TRP A 212 7.25 -23.90 0.58
N ALA A 213 7.35 -22.57 0.58
CA ALA A 213 6.21 -21.68 0.65
C ALA A 213 5.39 -21.56 -0.65
N GLY A 214 5.80 -22.26 -1.74
CA GLY A 214 5.04 -22.34 -2.98
C GLY A 214 5.30 -21.23 -3.99
N ILE A 215 6.48 -20.59 -3.99
CA ILE A 215 6.85 -19.51 -4.93
C ILE A 215 6.65 -19.91 -6.40
N GLU A 216 6.73 -21.19 -6.74
CA GLU A 216 6.55 -21.67 -8.11
C GLU A 216 5.15 -21.38 -8.68
N LYS A 217 4.15 -21.28 -7.82
CA LYS A 217 2.75 -21.00 -8.19
C LYS A 217 2.42 -19.51 -8.19
N ALA A 218 3.22 -18.68 -7.51
CA ALA A 218 3.08 -17.23 -7.52
C ALA A 218 3.57 -16.63 -8.84
N ASP A 219 3.16 -15.40 -9.18
CA ASP A 219 3.70 -14.65 -10.31
C ASP A 219 5.17 -14.29 -10.10
N GLY A 220 5.57 -14.07 -8.85
CA GLY A 220 6.93 -13.74 -8.49
C GLY A 220 7.07 -13.49 -6.99
N PHE A 221 8.06 -12.66 -6.64
CA PHE A 221 8.33 -12.28 -5.26
C PHE A 221 8.51 -10.77 -5.11
N SER A 222 8.35 -10.25 -3.89
CA SER A 222 8.64 -8.85 -3.56
C SER A 222 9.94 -8.74 -2.77
N VAL A 223 10.67 -7.64 -2.97
CA VAL A 223 11.87 -7.34 -2.23
C VAL A 223 11.85 -5.93 -1.67
N ASN A 224 12.56 -5.71 -0.57
CA ASN A 224 12.72 -4.41 0.09
C ASN A 224 11.45 -3.84 0.71
N VAL A 225 10.42 -4.67 0.94
CA VAL A 225 9.16 -4.21 1.56
C VAL A 225 9.46 -3.52 2.88
N SER A 226 8.93 -2.30 3.03
CA SER A 226 9.12 -1.45 4.21
C SER A 226 10.57 -1.15 4.58
N ASN A 227 11.53 -1.35 3.67
CA ASN A 227 12.96 -1.18 3.92
C ASN A 227 13.58 -0.06 3.07
N PHE A 228 14.90 0.11 3.13
CA PHE A 228 15.61 1.29 2.63
C PHE A 228 16.78 0.96 1.70
N TYR A 229 17.03 -0.30 1.35
CA TYR A 229 18.09 -0.66 0.41
C TYR A 229 17.83 -0.02 -0.95
N SER A 230 18.88 0.54 -1.55
CA SER A 230 18.74 1.22 -2.83
C SER A 230 18.11 0.32 -3.89
N THR A 231 17.49 0.90 -4.90
CA THR A 231 16.91 0.14 -6.02
C THR A 231 17.95 -0.76 -6.67
N ALA A 232 19.19 -0.30 -6.82
CA ALA A 232 20.28 -1.08 -7.40
C ALA A 232 20.65 -2.31 -6.53
N GLU A 233 20.77 -2.15 -5.21
CA GLU A 233 21.04 -3.25 -4.27
C GLU A 233 19.86 -4.24 -4.26
N SER A 234 18.64 -3.76 -4.25
CA SER A 234 17.42 -4.57 -4.29
C SER A 234 17.30 -5.36 -5.60
N ILE A 235 17.63 -4.77 -6.74
CA ILE A 235 17.67 -5.47 -8.02
C ILE A 235 18.76 -6.54 -8.04
N ALA A 236 19.96 -6.23 -7.54
CA ALA A 236 21.05 -7.21 -7.49
C ALA A 236 20.66 -8.44 -6.64
N TYR A 237 20.09 -8.22 -5.46
CA TYR A 237 19.54 -9.26 -4.58
C TYR A 237 18.45 -10.07 -5.26
N GLY A 238 17.45 -9.38 -5.85
CA GLY A 238 16.33 -10.04 -6.52
C GLY A 238 16.76 -10.87 -7.73
N LYS A 239 17.75 -10.44 -8.50
CA LYS A 239 18.29 -11.20 -9.66
C LYS A 239 19.03 -12.45 -9.22
N GLU A 240 19.81 -12.38 -8.15
CA GLU A 240 20.48 -13.56 -7.60
C GLU A 240 19.44 -14.58 -7.08
N LEU A 241 18.42 -14.10 -6.38
CA LEU A 241 17.33 -14.95 -5.89
C LEU A 241 16.51 -15.52 -7.04
N SER A 242 16.16 -14.73 -8.05
CA SER A 242 15.43 -15.16 -9.26
C SER A 242 16.12 -16.36 -9.93
N ALA A 243 17.44 -16.31 -10.07
CA ALA A 243 18.22 -17.39 -10.66
C ALA A 243 18.08 -18.72 -9.87
N LYS A 244 17.79 -18.68 -8.58
CA LYS A 244 17.63 -19.84 -7.70
C LYS A 244 16.18 -20.36 -7.64
N VAL A 245 15.22 -19.51 -8.00
CA VAL A 245 13.78 -19.85 -8.01
C VAL A 245 13.21 -19.86 -9.44
N ASN A 246 13.88 -20.55 -10.34
CA ASN A 246 13.45 -20.82 -11.72
C ASN A 246 13.20 -19.55 -12.57
N GLY A 247 13.94 -18.48 -12.34
CA GLY A 247 13.81 -17.24 -13.11
C GLY A 247 12.54 -16.44 -12.80
N LYS A 248 11.94 -16.64 -11.62
CA LYS A 248 10.77 -15.85 -11.19
C LYS A 248 11.07 -14.35 -11.23
N HIS A 249 10.13 -13.61 -11.75
CA HIS A 249 10.17 -12.15 -11.75
C HIS A 249 9.94 -11.60 -10.33
N PHE A 250 10.22 -10.32 -10.14
CA PHE A 250 10.02 -9.69 -8.84
C PHE A 250 9.61 -8.22 -8.96
N VAL A 251 9.10 -7.70 -7.84
CA VAL A 251 8.80 -6.29 -7.65
C VAL A 251 9.66 -5.73 -6.53
N VAL A 252 9.94 -4.42 -6.59
CA VAL A 252 10.79 -3.73 -5.60
C VAL A 252 9.98 -2.65 -4.90
N ASP A 253 9.98 -2.66 -3.56
CA ASP A 253 9.47 -1.51 -2.79
C ASP A 253 10.51 -0.37 -2.82
N THR A 254 10.15 0.72 -3.51
CA THR A 254 10.98 1.92 -3.65
C THR A 254 10.46 3.10 -2.82
N SER A 255 9.50 2.87 -1.94
CA SER A 255 8.78 3.91 -1.20
C SER A 255 9.67 4.86 -0.41
N ARG A 256 10.77 4.37 0.19
CA ARG A 256 11.61 5.13 1.12
C ARG A 256 13.11 4.95 0.90
N ASN A 257 13.52 4.43 -0.23
CA ASN A 257 14.89 3.96 -0.45
C ASN A 257 15.81 4.96 -1.19
N GLY A 258 15.37 6.19 -1.46
CA GLY A 258 16.11 7.14 -2.28
C GLY A 258 17.51 7.51 -1.74
N ASN A 259 17.71 7.46 -0.42
CA ASN A 259 19.01 7.70 0.22
C ASN A 259 19.71 6.42 0.71
N GLY A 260 19.22 5.25 0.31
CA GLY A 260 19.76 3.97 0.76
C GLY A 260 19.54 3.66 2.25
N PRO A 261 20.11 2.57 2.78
CA PRO A 261 19.94 2.17 4.17
C PRO A 261 20.66 3.11 5.16
N TYR A 262 20.14 3.20 6.38
CA TYR A 262 20.77 3.96 7.46
C TYR A 262 21.84 3.11 8.14
N THR A 263 23.03 3.69 8.35
CA THR A 263 24.17 3.00 8.95
C THR A 263 24.67 3.65 10.25
N GLY A 264 23.99 4.71 10.70
CA GLY A 264 24.44 5.53 11.83
C GLY A 264 23.95 5.10 13.21
N GLY A 265 23.16 4.02 13.30
CA GLY A 265 22.59 3.49 14.55
C GLY A 265 23.07 2.08 14.88
N LYS A 266 22.38 1.41 15.79
CA LYS A 266 22.56 -0.02 15.99
C LYS A 266 22.00 -0.79 14.81
N ALA A 267 22.71 -1.80 14.33
CA ALA A 267 22.38 -2.52 13.11
C ALA A 267 20.96 -3.12 13.15
N ASP A 268 20.58 -3.69 14.29
CA ASP A 268 19.28 -4.30 14.55
C ASP A 268 18.11 -3.31 14.68
N GLU A 269 18.41 -2.01 14.83
CA GLU A 269 17.40 -0.93 14.93
C GLU A 269 17.39 0.00 13.70
N ASN A 270 18.29 -0.20 12.73
CA ASN A 270 18.45 0.73 11.60
C ASN A 270 17.28 0.72 10.62
N TRP A 271 16.48 -0.33 10.60
CA TRP A 271 15.28 -0.45 9.79
C TRP A 271 14.09 0.39 10.31
N CYS A 272 14.04 0.65 11.63
CA CYS A 272 12.89 1.27 12.27
C CYS A 272 13.04 2.80 12.28
N ASN A 273 12.19 3.51 11.53
CA ASN A 273 12.12 4.97 11.43
C ASN A 273 13.48 5.68 11.28
N PRO A 274 14.38 5.24 10.41
CA PRO A 274 15.70 5.85 10.31
C PRO A 274 15.64 7.31 9.84
N PRO A 275 16.47 8.19 10.42
CA PRO A 275 16.52 9.60 10.00
C PRO A 275 17.23 9.76 8.64
N GLY A 276 16.93 10.87 7.94
CA GLY A 276 17.65 11.25 6.72
C GLY A 276 17.33 10.36 5.51
N ARG A 277 16.23 9.62 5.53
CA ARG A 277 15.76 8.87 4.35
C ARG A 277 14.98 9.78 3.41
N SER A 278 14.81 9.33 2.17
CA SER A 278 14.03 10.03 1.15
C SER A 278 13.12 9.06 0.41
N LEU A 279 12.10 9.60 -0.25
CA LEU A 279 11.33 8.84 -1.23
C LEU A 279 12.26 8.32 -2.32
N GLY A 280 12.01 7.11 -2.80
CA GLY A 280 12.72 6.52 -3.94
C GLY A 280 11.98 6.74 -5.27
N GLU A 281 12.29 5.90 -6.26
CA GLU A 281 11.63 5.97 -7.55
C GLU A 281 10.11 5.84 -7.42
N THR A 282 9.38 6.67 -8.17
CA THR A 282 7.91 6.60 -8.20
C THR A 282 7.43 5.27 -8.77
N PRO A 283 6.26 4.76 -8.32
CA PRO A 283 5.70 3.52 -8.81
C PRO A 283 5.58 3.48 -10.33
N THR A 284 6.06 2.40 -10.95
CA THR A 284 6.04 2.22 -12.41
C THR A 284 6.19 0.75 -12.79
N VAL A 285 5.63 0.35 -13.93
CA VAL A 285 5.89 -0.94 -14.59
C VAL A 285 6.95 -0.83 -15.69
N LYS A 286 7.59 0.34 -15.85
CA LYS A 286 8.71 0.54 -16.77
C LYS A 286 10.03 0.61 -16.00
N THR A 287 10.56 -0.53 -15.66
CA THR A 287 11.71 -0.67 -14.77
C THR A 287 13.05 -0.75 -15.51
N ALA A 288 13.03 -0.89 -16.83
CA ALA A 288 14.19 -1.12 -17.69
C ALA A 288 14.96 -2.44 -17.40
N ASP A 289 14.53 -3.26 -16.48
CA ASP A 289 15.08 -4.59 -16.20
C ASP A 289 14.01 -5.67 -16.47
N PRO A 290 14.29 -6.68 -17.31
CA PRO A 290 13.29 -7.65 -17.74
C PRO A 290 12.80 -8.59 -16.61
N LEU A 291 13.51 -8.70 -15.50
CA LEU A 291 13.11 -9.50 -14.35
C LEU A 291 12.33 -8.70 -13.30
N VAL A 292 12.34 -7.36 -13.41
CA VAL A 292 11.64 -6.47 -12.48
C VAL A 292 10.32 -6.04 -13.09
N ASP A 293 9.21 -6.58 -12.60
CA ASP A 293 7.88 -6.27 -13.11
C ASP A 293 7.40 -4.87 -12.75
N ALA A 294 7.78 -4.38 -11.56
CA ALA A 294 7.41 -3.04 -11.13
C ALA A 294 8.31 -2.50 -10.01
N TYR A 295 8.44 -1.17 -9.97
CA TYR A 295 8.73 -0.43 -8.74
C TYR A 295 7.40 -0.06 -8.10
N LEU A 296 7.26 -0.32 -6.81
CA LEU A 296 6.04 -0.12 -6.05
C LEU A 296 6.33 0.71 -4.78
N TRP A 297 5.33 1.37 -4.28
CA TRP A 297 5.34 1.88 -2.92
C TRP A 297 4.44 0.98 -2.06
N VAL A 298 5.02 -0.13 -1.61
CA VAL A 298 4.34 -1.11 -0.77
C VAL A 298 4.10 -0.54 0.62
N LYS A 299 5.17 -0.04 1.26
CA LYS A 299 5.04 0.79 2.46
C LYS A 299 4.46 2.14 2.10
N ARG A 300 3.57 2.65 2.93
CA ARG A 300 3.05 4.02 2.80
C ARG A 300 4.06 5.00 3.40
N PRO A 301 4.75 5.84 2.58
CA PRO A 301 5.72 6.80 3.10
C PRO A 301 5.07 7.77 4.09
N GLY A 302 5.67 7.92 5.27
CA GLY A 302 5.12 8.75 6.34
C GLY A 302 4.36 8.00 7.42
N GLU A 303 4.03 6.71 7.21
CA GLU A 303 3.58 5.84 8.31
C GLU A 303 4.76 5.29 9.09
N SER A 304 4.64 5.31 10.42
CA SER A 304 5.67 4.83 11.35
C SER A 304 5.91 3.32 11.20
N ASP A 305 7.15 2.89 11.45
CA ASP A 305 7.51 1.47 11.58
C ASP A 305 7.27 0.94 13.01
N GLY A 306 7.09 1.83 13.99
CA GLY A 306 6.87 1.47 15.39
C GLY A 306 7.32 2.56 16.34
N GLU A 307 7.18 2.29 17.65
CA GLU A 307 7.52 3.24 18.71
C GLU A 307 9.04 3.34 18.95
N CYS A 308 9.82 3.39 17.89
CA CYS A 308 11.26 3.60 17.89
C CYS A 308 11.59 5.03 17.45
N LYS A 309 12.74 5.55 17.86
CA LYS A 309 13.28 6.87 17.48
C LYS A 309 12.24 8.02 17.56
N GLY A 310 11.29 7.90 18.51
CA GLY A 310 10.25 8.90 18.73
C GLY A 310 9.04 8.80 17.79
N GLY A 311 8.93 7.75 16.99
CA GLY A 311 7.76 7.48 16.15
C GLY A 311 6.54 7.03 16.96
N PRO A 312 5.32 7.22 16.41
CA PRO A 312 4.10 6.64 16.96
C PRO A 312 4.04 5.12 16.69
N LYS A 313 2.95 4.46 17.07
CA LYS A 313 2.74 3.03 16.79
C LYS A 313 2.87 2.71 15.31
N ALA A 314 3.27 1.47 15.02
CA ALA A 314 3.39 0.98 13.65
C ALA A 314 2.10 1.25 12.83
N GLY A 315 2.26 1.69 11.59
CA GLY A 315 1.16 2.03 10.68
C GLY A 315 0.51 3.41 10.92
N GLN A 316 0.80 4.08 12.04
CA GLN A 316 0.24 5.42 12.27
C GLN A 316 0.95 6.49 11.44
N TRP A 317 0.16 7.41 10.88
CA TRP A 317 0.65 8.55 10.15
C TRP A 317 1.50 9.47 11.04
N TRP A 318 2.72 9.77 10.58
CA TRP A 318 3.68 10.62 11.26
C TRP A 318 4.11 11.77 10.34
N VAL A 319 3.41 12.87 10.44
CA VAL A 319 3.53 14.00 9.53
C VAL A 319 4.95 14.57 9.42
N ASP A 320 5.69 14.65 10.54
CA ASP A 320 7.06 15.16 10.54
C ASP A 320 8.01 14.24 9.78
N TYR A 321 7.81 12.93 9.87
CA TYR A 321 8.59 11.95 9.13
C TYR A 321 8.24 11.97 7.64
N ALA A 322 6.95 12.08 7.30
CA ALA A 322 6.49 12.24 5.93
C ALA A 322 7.09 13.48 5.25
N LEU A 323 7.06 14.62 5.93
CA LEU A 323 7.68 15.87 5.45
C LEU A 323 9.19 15.72 5.23
N LYS A 324 9.90 15.06 6.15
CA LYS A 324 11.35 14.83 6.02
C LYS A 324 11.67 13.94 4.81
N LEU A 325 10.93 12.85 4.61
CA LEU A 325 11.06 11.98 3.43
C LEU A 325 10.84 12.78 2.13
N ALA A 326 9.73 13.53 2.06
CA ALA A 326 9.35 14.29 0.87
C ALA A 326 10.31 15.45 0.56
N LYS A 327 10.80 16.17 1.58
CA LYS A 327 11.78 17.25 1.40
C LYS A 327 13.16 16.75 0.96
N ALA A 328 13.54 15.55 1.36
CA ALA A 328 14.81 14.94 0.99
C ALA A 328 14.83 14.35 -0.43
N SER A 329 13.69 14.22 -1.07
CA SER A 329 13.54 13.62 -2.42
C SER A 329 13.67 14.62 -3.58
N GLY A 330 14.26 15.76 -3.40
CA GLY A 330 14.53 16.73 -4.48
C GLY A 330 13.32 17.56 -4.90
#